data_13daef494ab6ed3b3b92dbafe10d6a71
#
_entry.id   13daef494ab6ed3b3b92dbafe10d6a71
#
_cell.length_a   1.000
_cell.length_b   1.000
_cell.length_c   1.000
_cell.angle_alpha   90.00
_cell.angle_beta   90.00
_cell.angle_gamma   90.00
#
_symmetry.space_group_name_H-M   'P 1'
#
loop_
_entity.id
_entity.type
_entity.pdbx_description
1 polymer ?
#
loop_
_entity_poly.entity_id
_entity_poly.type
_entity_poly.pdbx_seq_one_letter_code
_entity_poly.pdbx_strand_id
1 'polypeptide(L)'
;MDRNDRRIARFTMLGHATFHLYELTIPLFVVVWLEAFDVSAAVLGTVVAVGYALIGIGALPSGALADSYGSKRLVVLSMAGMGGGFVLIAVAPSLPLLAVALVLWGAAASLYHPAGLSLITRGSERQGTVLAYHGVAGNVGTAVGPLVAALLLTFLDWRLVAGLFAVPAALAILVAGRLEFVERTATDPDESTATDADGLSAIVAQSRVLFVGSFLLVFAIAVLAGTYYRGLFTFLPDVLAGLPVFEPVEIAGETFEPSQYAYAGLLLVGAAGQYTGGRLSDSRSPERTIVAVFIALIVVSLSFPVVTSFGLFATVAICALLGFFVFMEAPIHQALIGEYVAADVQGLSFGYTYLGVFGIGAAGASIAGIALTYGGTALLFVALAALPTGGLVLATILLVRSRRPSP
;
A
#
# COMPACT_ATOMS: atom_id res chain seq x y z
N MET A 1 -28.17 -1.53 -3.71
CA MET A 1 -27.45 -0.34 -4.22
C MET A 1 -28.34 0.40 -5.20
N ASP A 2 -28.57 1.65 -4.98
CA ASP A 2 -29.27 2.53 -5.88
C ASP A 2 -28.38 2.92 -7.10
N ARG A 3 -28.83 3.88 -7.93
CA ARG A 3 -28.07 4.29 -9.11
C ARG A 3 -26.83 5.11 -8.76
N ASN A 4 -26.90 5.92 -7.70
CA ASN A 4 -25.79 6.75 -7.22
C ASN A 4 -24.69 5.88 -6.61
N ASP A 5 -25.03 4.95 -5.69
CA ASP A 5 -24.12 3.98 -5.09
C ASP A 5 -23.34 3.19 -6.13
N ARG A 6 -24.03 2.68 -7.18
CA ARG A 6 -23.35 1.92 -8.25
C ARG A 6 -22.36 2.77 -9.04
N ARG A 7 -22.65 4.06 -9.24
CA ARG A 7 -21.75 4.98 -9.96
C ARG A 7 -20.54 5.35 -9.11
N ILE A 8 -20.75 5.65 -7.82
CA ILE A 8 -19.68 5.90 -6.86
C ILE A 8 -18.80 4.66 -6.73
N ALA A 9 -19.39 3.46 -6.58
CA ALA A 9 -18.63 2.21 -6.52
C ALA A 9 -17.72 2.05 -7.75
N ARG A 10 -18.27 2.18 -8.97
CA ARG A 10 -17.48 2.06 -10.21
C ARG A 10 -16.34 3.08 -10.28
N PHE A 11 -16.63 4.31 -9.89
CA PHE A 11 -15.64 5.39 -9.92
C PHE A 11 -14.51 5.14 -8.92
N THR A 12 -14.83 4.80 -7.68
CA THR A 12 -13.83 4.53 -6.64
C THR A 12 -13.08 3.23 -6.87
N MET A 13 -13.72 2.21 -7.46
CA MET A 13 -13.06 0.99 -7.93
C MET A 13 -11.97 1.29 -8.97
N LEU A 14 -12.27 2.14 -9.98
CA LEU A 14 -11.29 2.55 -10.99
C LEU A 14 -10.08 3.22 -10.35
N GLY A 15 -10.31 4.19 -9.44
CA GLY A 15 -9.24 4.87 -8.75
C GLY A 15 -8.39 3.92 -7.90
N HIS A 16 -9.03 3.00 -7.15
CA HIS A 16 -8.32 2.05 -6.27
C HIS A 16 -7.50 1.03 -7.03
N ALA A 17 -8.08 0.48 -8.11
CA ALA A 17 -7.33 -0.41 -8.98
C ALA A 17 -6.14 0.31 -9.63
N THR A 18 -6.32 1.55 -10.08
CA THR A 18 -5.25 2.36 -10.68
C THR A 18 -4.15 2.67 -9.67
N PHE A 19 -4.50 3.03 -8.43
CA PHE A 19 -3.53 3.31 -7.37
C PHE A 19 -2.61 2.11 -7.12
N HIS A 20 -3.19 0.95 -6.81
CA HIS A 20 -2.41 -0.25 -6.49
C HIS A 20 -1.71 -0.86 -7.71
N LEU A 21 -2.27 -0.67 -8.91
CA LEU A 21 -1.61 -1.04 -10.16
C LEU A 21 -0.24 -0.37 -10.26
N TYR A 22 -0.16 0.93 -10.01
CA TYR A 22 1.11 1.66 -10.05
C TYR A 22 2.00 1.34 -8.87
N GLU A 23 1.45 1.33 -7.67
CA GLU A 23 2.19 1.15 -6.44
C GLU A 23 3.00 -0.15 -6.45
N LEU A 24 2.37 -1.26 -6.79
CA LEU A 24 2.98 -2.60 -6.74
C LEU A 24 3.77 -2.95 -8.01
N THR A 25 3.70 -2.11 -9.04
CA THR A 25 4.52 -2.25 -10.26
C THR A 25 5.91 -1.65 -10.07
N ILE A 26 6.08 -0.59 -9.27
CA ILE A 26 7.38 0.05 -9.01
C ILE A 26 8.46 -0.97 -8.61
N PRO A 27 8.22 -1.97 -7.75
CA PRO A 27 9.21 -2.98 -7.37
C PRO A 27 9.84 -3.75 -8.56
N LEU A 28 9.08 -3.97 -9.64
CA LEU A 28 9.62 -4.60 -10.84
C LEU A 28 10.59 -3.69 -11.60
N PHE A 29 10.30 -2.40 -11.61
CA PHE A 29 11.22 -1.40 -12.16
C PHE A 29 12.48 -1.23 -11.30
N VAL A 30 12.41 -1.43 -9.98
CA VAL A 30 13.59 -1.37 -9.09
C VAL A 30 14.66 -2.33 -9.56
N VAL A 31 14.31 -3.56 -9.97
CA VAL A 31 15.25 -4.55 -10.51
C VAL A 31 16.04 -3.95 -11.69
N VAL A 32 15.32 -3.37 -12.64
CA VAL A 32 15.91 -2.80 -13.86
C VAL A 32 16.69 -1.51 -13.55
N TRP A 33 16.22 -0.68 -12.61
CA TRP A 33 16.87 0.58 -12.26
C TRP A 33 18.18 0.39 -11.52
N LEU A 34 18.35 -0.69 -10.73
CA LEU A 34 19.63 -1.01 -10.09
C LEU A 34 20.76 -1.11 -11.14
N GLU A 35 20.47 -1.80 -12.24
CA GLU A 35 21.41 -1.96 -13.35
C GLU A 35 21.49 -0.71 -14.22
N ALA A 36 20.33 -0.16 -14.65
CA ALA A 36 20.26 0.95 -15.60
C ALA A 36 20.94 2.25 -15.09
N PHE A 37 20.96 2.46 -13.79
CA PHE A 37 21.60 3.64 -13.16
C PHE A 37 22.90 3.30 -12.42
N ASP A 38 23.33 2.05 -12.41
CA ASP A 38 24.53 1.57 -11.73
C ASP A 38 24.62 2.05 -10.27
N VAL A 39 23.59 1.77 -9.50
CA VAL A 39 23.47 2.24 -8.10
C VAL A 39 23.21 1.08 -7.14
N SER A 40 23.63 1.25 -5.89
CA SER A 40 23.37 0.27 -4.84
C SER A 40 21.89 0.25 -4.44
N ALA A 41 21.43 -0.89 -3.91
CA ALA A 41 20.09 -1.03 -3.33
C ALA A 41 19.84 -0.01 -2.21
N ALA A 42 20.86 0.39 -1.44
CA ALA A 42 20.75 1.41 -0.39
C ALA A 42 20.36 2.79 -0.97
N VAL A 43 21.00 3.19 -2.06
CA VAL A 43 20.72 4.47 -2.74
C VAL A 43 19.33 4.42 -3.38
N LEU A 44 19.05 3.40 -4.18
CA LEU A 44 17.78 3.29 -4.88
C LEU A 44 16.60 3.09 -3.91
N GLY A 45 16.78 2.29 -2.86
CA GLY A 45 15.77 2.11 -1.81
C GLY A 45 15.43 3.43 -1.10
N THR A 46 16.41 4.32 -0.89
CA THR A 46 16.18 5.64 -0.32
C THR A 46 15.41 6.55 -1.29
N VAL A 47 15.75 6.54 -2.57
CA VAL A 47 15.02 7.29 -3.60
C VAL A 47 13.57 6.85 -3.68
N VAL A 48 13.33 5.55 -3.71
CA VAL A 48 11.98 4.96 -3.74
C VAL A 48 11.22 5.28 -2.45
N ALA A 49 11.88 5.20 -1.28
CA ALA A 49 11.28 5.53 0.00
C ALA A 49 10.76 6.97 0.05
N VAL A 50 11.51 7.94 -0.49
CA VAL A 50 11.06 9.35 -0.55
C VAL A 50 9.79 9.49 -1.39
N GLY A 51 9.72 8.82 -2.56
CA GLY A 51 8.52 8.80 -3.39
C GLY A 51 7.30 8.24 -2.64
N TYR A 52 7.46 7.08 -2.02
CA TYR A 52 6.39 6.45 -1.27
C TYR A 52 5.97 7.23 0.00
N ALA A 53 6.91 7.89 0.67
CA ALA A 53 6.61 8.67 1.88
C ALA A 53 5.58 9.78 1.61
N LEU A 54 5.57 10.35 0.42
CA LEU A 54 4.63 11.40 0.04
C LEU A 54 3.18 10.89 -0.01
N ILE A 55 2.95 9.59 -0.26
CA ILE A 55 1.60 9.00 -0.20
C ILE A 55 1.00 9.22 1.19
N GLY A 56 1.75 8.93 2.25
CA GLY A 56 1.28 9.10 3.62
C GLY A 56 1.31 10.56 4.10
N ILE A 57 2.38 11.29 3.80
CA ILE A 57 2.52 12.70 4.19
C ILE A 57 1.42 13.54 3.56
N GLY A 58 1.13 13.34 2.28
CA GLY A 58 0.09 14.06 1.56
C GLY A 58 -1.34 13.60 1.89
N ALA A 59 -1.52 12.46 2.56
CA ALA A 59 -2.86 11.96 2.89
C ALA A 59 -3.63 12.91 3.84
N LEU A 60 -2.95 13.50 4.83
CA LEU A 60 -3.59 14.43 5.76
C LEU A 60 -4.14 15.69 5.05
N PRO A 61 -3.36 16.44 4.25
CA PRO A 61 -3.92 17.60 3.53
C PRO A 61 -4.90 17.20 2.43
N SER A 62 -4.80 15.99 1.87
CA SER A 62 -5.70 15.53 0.81
C SER A 62 -7.16 15.41 1.26
N GLY A 63 -7.41 15.10 2.53
CA GLY A 63 -8.75 15.10 3.10
C GLY A 63 -9.39 16.50 3.04
N ALA A 64 -8.66 17.52 3.53
CA ALA A 64 -9.12 18.91 3.49
C ALA A 64 -9.29 19.43 2.05
N LEU A 65 -8.41 19.01 1.14
CA LEU A 65 -8.55 19.34 -0.29
C LEU A 65 -9.79 18.68 -0.90
N ALA A 66 -10.13 17.44 -0.50
CA ALA A 66 -11.34 16.76 -0.96
C ALA A 66 -12.61 17.51 -0.51
N ASP A 67 -12.60 18.05 0.71
CA ASP A 67 -13.69 18.85 1.25
C ASP A 67 -13.87 20.18 0.50
N SER A 68 -12.75 20.82 0.11
CA SER A 68 -12.75 22.13 -0.54
C SER A 68 -12.98 22.07 -2.05
N TYR A 69 -12.42 21.07 -2.74
CA TYR A 69 -12.41 20.98 -4.20
C TYR A 69 -13.28 19.86 -4.78
N GLY A 70 -13.82 18.99 -3.90
CA GLY A 70 -14.61 17.82 -4.27
C GLY A 70 -13.74 16.58 -4.54
N SER A 71 -14.22 15.44 -4.04
CA SER A 71 -13.51 14.16 -4.12
C SER A 71 -13.33 13.68 -5.56
N LYS A 72 -14.32 13.88 -6.43
CA LYS A 72 -14.25 13.48 -7.84
C LYS A 72 -13.04 14.09 -8.54
N ARG A 73 -12.82 15.41 -8.34
CA ARG A 73 -11.71 16.13 -8.97
C ARG A 73 -10.36 15.63 -8.47
N LEU A 74 -10.23 15.40 -7.17
CA LEU A 74 -8.99 14.91 -6.58
C LEU A 74 -8.64 13.49 -7.04
N VAL A 75 -9.61 12.58 -7.11
CA VAL A 75 -9.40 11.22 -7.61
C VAL A 75 -8.95 11.24 -9.08
N VAL A 76 -9.58 12.08 -9.93
CA VAL A 76 -9.16 12.23 -11.33
C VAL A 76 -7.74 12.83 -11.41
N LEU A 77 -7.43 13.84 -10.60
CA LEU A 77 -6.10 14.44 -10.53
C LEU A 77 -5.05 13.42 -10.07
N SER A 78 -5.38 12.59 -9.08
CA SER A 78 -4.53 11.49 -8.63
C SER A 78 -4.22 10.50 -9.76
N MET A 79 -5.26 10.03 -10.47
CA MET A 79 -5.06 9.12 -11.61
C MET A 79 -4.19 9.75 -12.71
N ALA A 80 -4.47 11.02 -13.06
CA ALA A 80 -3.70 11.75 -14.06
C ALA A 80 -2.24 11.95 -13.65
N GLY A 81 -2.02 12.34 -12.38
CA GLY A 81 -0.68 12.55 -11.84
C GLY A 81 0.12 11.25 -11.70
N MET A 82 -0.53 10.14 -11.33
CA MET A 82 0.15 8.83 -11.28
C MET A 82 0.55 8.36 -12.69
N GLY A 83 -0.34 8.45 -13.67
CA GLY A 83 0.00 8.13 -15.07
C GLY A 83 1.06 9.06 -15.63
N GLY A 84 0.95 10.37 -15.38
CA GLY A 84 1.97 11.35 -15.75
C GLY A 84 3.31 11.11 -15.08
N GLY A 85 3.32 10.69 -13.81
CA GLY A 85 4.53 10.27 -13.10
C GLY A 85 5.25 9.12 -13.81
N PHE A 86 4.53 8.14 -14.32
CA PHE A 86 5.13 7.05 -15.11
C PHE A 86 5.66 7.51 -16.46
N VAL A 87 5.04 8.52 -17.10
CA VAL A 87 5.64 9.17 -18.29
C VAL A 87 6.95 9.87 -17.93
N LEU A 88 7.01 10.57 -16.79
CA LEU A 88 8.25 11.19 -16.32
C LEU A 88 9.32 10.16 -15.98
N ILE A 89 8.96 9.03 -15.37
CA ILE A 89 9.85 7.90 -15.15
C ILE A 89 10.42 7.38 -16.47
N ALA A 90 9.58 7.21 -17.50
CA ALA A 90 9.99 6.73 -18.82
C ALA A 90 11.08 7.61 -19.47
N VAL A 91 11.01 8.93 -19.28
CA VAL A 91 11.94 9.87 -19.88
C VAL A 91 13.08 10.29 -18.94
N ALA A 92 13.17 9.73 -17.74
CA ALA A 92 14.20 10.08 -16.77
C ALA A 92 15.59 9.58 -17.22
N PRO A 93 16.55 10.45 -17.57
CA PRO A 93 17.87 10.05 -18.06
C PRO A 93 18.85 9.79 -16.92
N SER A 94 18.50 10.12 -15.67
CA SER A 94 19.39 10.00 -14.51
C SER A 94 18.61 9.74 -13.22
N LEU A 95 19.30 9.19 -12.23
CA LEU A 95 18.70 8.90 -10.92
C LEU A 95 18.07 10.12 -10.23
N PRO A 96 18.67 11.33 -10.23
CA PRO A 96 18.01 12.51 -9.65
C PRO A 96 16.67 12.86 -10.32
N LEU A 97 16.58 12.71 -11.65
CA LEU A 97 15.34 12.96 -12.38
C LEU A 97 14.31 11.84 -12.16
N LEU A 98 14.75 10.59 -12.02
CA LEU A 98 13.90 9.51 -11.54
C LEU A 98 13.35 9.80 -10.13
N ALA A 99 14.18 10.29 -9.22
CA ALA A 99 13.76 10.69 -7.88
C ALA A 99 12.67 11.77 -7.92
N VAL A 100 12.84 12.80 -8.76
CA VAL A 100 11.81 13.84 -8.97
C VAL A 100 10.51 13.23 -9.52
N ALA A 101 10.61 12.34 -10.51
CA ALA A 101 9.44 11.67 -11.07
C ALA A 101 8.68 10.84 -10.01
N LEU A 102 9.39 10.09 -9.16
CA LEU A 102 8.81 9.33 -8.05
C LEU A 102 8.19 10.24 -6.98
N VAL A 103 8.80 11.37 -6.67
CA VAL A 103 8.24 12.41 -5.77
C VAL A 103 6.91 12.94 -6.31
N LEU A 104 6.87 13.31 -7.58
CA LEU A 104 5.64 13.80 -8.22
C LEU A 104 4.57 12.73 -8.30
N TRP A 105 4.95 11.49 -8.62
CA TRP A 105 4.06 10.34 -8.58
C TRP A 105 3.48 10.10 -7.18
N GLY A 106 4.30 10.07 -6.13
CA GLY A 106 3.87 9.88 -4.75
C GLY A 106 2.95 11.00 -4.25
N ALA A 107 3.27 12.25 -4.60
CA ALA A 107 2.41 13.40 -4.29
C ALA A 107 1.03 13.28 -4.97
N ALA A 108 0.97 12.84 -6.23
CA ALA A 108 -0.29 12.59 -6.91
C ALA A 108 -1.05 11.41 -6.30
N ALA A 109 -0.36 10.32 -5.97
CA ALA A 109 -0.93 9.13 -5.35
C ALA A 109 -1.56 9.43 -3.98
N SER A 110 -1.01 10.38 -3.21
CA SER A 110 -1.51 10.77 -1.88
C SER A 110 -2.94 11.30 -1.89
N LEU A 111 -3.42 11.81 -3.02
CA LEU A 111 -4.76 12.37 -3.15
C LEU A 111 -5.85 11.29 -3.16
N TYR A 112 -5.51 10.05 -3.55
CA TYR A 112 -6.52 9.05 -3.85
C TYR A 112 -7.30 8.57 -2.62
N HIS A 113 -6.61 7.98 -1.63
CA HIS A 113 -7.29 7.29 -0.52
C HIS A 113 -8.21 8.21 0.29
N PRO A 114 -7.78 9.42 0.74
CA PRO A 114 -8.66 10.30 1.48
C PRO A 114 -9.87 10.74 0.65
N ALA A 115 -9.65 11.12 -0.62
CA ALA A 115 -10.73 11.56 -1.50
C ALA A 115 -11.69 10.42 -1.86
N GLY A 116 -11.18 9.24 -2.19
CA GLY A 116 -11.99 8.07 -2.54
C GLY A 116 -12.85 7.57 -1.38
N LEU A 117 -12.27 7.49 -0.18
CA LEU A 117 -12.99 7.07 1.03
C LEU A 117 -14.01 8.12 1.46
N SER A 118 -13.68 9.42 1.40
CA SER A 118 -14.59 10.52 1.66
C SER A 118 -15.81 10.45 0.73
N LEU A 119 -15.59 10.20 -0.56
CA LEU A 119 -16.69 10.05 -1.52
C LEU A 119 -17.61 8.86 -1.17
N ILE A 120 -17.05 7.72 -0.75
CA ILE A 120 -17.85 6.56 -0.35
C ILE A 120 -18.67 6.86 0.90
N THR A 121 -18.04 7.42 1.93
CA THR A 121 -18.70 7.64 3.23
C THR A 121 -19.79 8.71 3.17
N ARG A 122 -19.63 9.77 2.36
CA ARG A 122 -20.61 10.85 2.23
C ARG A 122 -21.63 10.62 1.12
N GLY A 123 -21.22 9.95 0.04
CA GLY A 123 -22.04 9.83 -1.17
C GLY A 123 -22.88 8.57 -1.28
N SER A 124 -22.60 7.54 -0.47
CA SER A 124 -23.26 6.24 -0.61
C SER A 124 -24.16 5.91 0.58
N GLU A 125 -25.37 5.37 0.28
CA GLU A 125 -26.27 4.85 1.31
C GLU A 125 -25.79 3.47 1.83
N ARG A 126 -25.29 2.60 0.93
CA ARG A 126 -24.77 1.27 1.26
C ARG A 126 -23.24 1.25 1.31
N GLN A 127 -22.67 2.06 2.22
CA GLN A 127 -21.23 2.25 2.37
C GLN A 127 -20.45 0.94 2.45
N GLY A 128 -20.86 -0.02 3.31
CA GLY A 128 -20.17 -1.29 3.47
C GLY A 128 -20.08 -2.11 2.17
N THR A 129 -21.16 -2.11 1.35
CA THR A 129 -21.15 -2.79 0.06
C THR A 129 -20.21 -2.10 -0.94
N VAL A 130 -20.21 -0.75 -0.98
CA VAL A 130 -19.33 0.02 -1.86
C VAL A 130 -17.87 -0.16 -1.46
N LEU A 131 -17.55 -0.16 -0.14
CA LEU A 131 -16.22 -0.46 0.38
C LEU A 131 -15.75 -1.87 0.03
N ALA A 132 -16.64 -2.87 0.05
CA ALA A 132 -16.28 -4.22 -0.37
C ALA A 132 -15.86 -4.28 -1.85
N TYR A 133 -16.61 -3.64 -2.75
CA TYR A 133 -16.24 -3.53 -4.16
C TYR A 133 -14.95 -2.75 -4.37
N HIS A 134 -14.79 -1.65 -3.64
CA HIS A 134 -13.57 -0.85 -3.63
C HIS A 134 -12.35 -1.71 -3.24
N GLY A 135 -12.46 -2.50 -2.16
CA GLY A 135 -11.39 -3.42 -1.73
C GLY A 135 -11.01 -4.46 -2.78
N VAL A 136 -12.03 -5.09 -3.40
CA VAL A 136 -11.80 -6.05 -4.51
C VAL A 136 -11.04 -5.40 -5.67
N ALA A 137 -11.40 -4.18 -6.04
CA ALA A 137 -10.73 -3.47 -7.13
C ALA A 137 -9.26 -3.15 -6.81
N GLY A 138 -8.97 -2.78 -5.55
CA GLY A 138 -7.58 -2.62 -5.09
C GLY A 138 -6.77 -3.90 -5.26
N ASN A 139 -7.30 -5.05 -4.85
CA ASN A 139 -6.64 -6.34 -5.02
C ASN A 139 -6.42 -6.71 -6.49
N VAL A 140 -7.36 -6.38 -7.38
CA VAL A 140 -7.19 -6.56 -8.83
C VAL A 140 -6.02 -5.70 -9.33
N GLY A 141 -5.95 -4.42 -8.93
CA GLY A 141 -4.83 -3.55 -9.29
C GLY A 141 -3.49 -4.08 -8.80
N THR A 142 -3.45 -4.54 -7.54
CA THR A 142 -2.28 -5.15 -6.90
C THR A 142 -1.72 -6.33 -7.69
N ALA A 143 -2.58 -7.20 -8.25
CA ALA A 143 -2.16 -8.37 -9.00
C ALA A 143 -1.90 -8.07 -10.49
N VAL A 144 -2.76 -7.28 -11.12
CA VAL A 144 -2.72 -7.03 -12.56
C VAL A 144 -1.55 -6.11 -12.95
N GLY A 145 -1.25 -5.08 -12.14
CA GLY A 145 -0.17 -4.15 -12.46
C GLY A 145 1.18 -4.84 -12.65
N PRO A 146 1.68 -5.56 -11.63
CA PRO A 146 2.94 -6.28 -11.74
C PRO A 146 2.94 -7.36 -12.82
N LEU A 147 1.81 -8.08 -12.99
CA LEU A 147 1.70 -9.11 -14.03
C LEU A 147 1.84 -8.51 -15.45
N VAL A 148 1.16 -7.39 -15.69
CA VAL A 148 1.26 -6.68 -16.98
C VAL A 148 2.66 -6.11 -17.18
N ALA A 149 3.27 -5.55 -16.14
CA ALA A 149 4.64 -5.06 -16.22
C ALA A 149 5.63 -6.19 -16.53
N ALA A 150 5.55 -7.32 -15.82
CA ALA A 150 6.40 -8.49 -16.07
C ALA A 150 6.27 -8.98 -17.53
N LEU A 151 5.03 -9.06 -18.02
CA LEU A 151 4.78 -9.47 -19.41
C LEU A 151 5.36 -8.47 -20.41
N LEU A 152 5.17 -7.19 -20.22
CA LEU A 152 5.67 -6.15 -21.13
C LEU A 152 7.20 -6.03 -21.08
N LEU A 153 7.81 -6.15 -19.91
CA LEU A 153 9.27 -6.12 -19.73
C LEU A 153 10.00 -7.29 -20.42
N THR A 154 9.30 -8.39 -20.67
CA THR A 154 9.84 -9.51 -21.45
C THR A 154 10.13 -9.11 -22.92
N PHE A 155 9.33 -8.21 -23.48
CA PHE A 155 9.38 -7.89 -24.93
C PHE A 155 9.85 -6.46 -25.22
N LEU A 156 9.81 -5.57 -24.23
CA LEU A 156 9.99 -4.13 -24.43
C LEU A 156 11.00 -3.55 -23.44
N ASP A 157 11.71 -2.52 -23.88
CA ASP A 157 12.56 -1.71 -22.99
C ASP A 157 11.73 -1.11 -21.85
N TRP A 158 12.31 -1.04 -20.65
CA TRP A 158 11.64 -0.58 -19.46
C TRP A 158 11.08 0.86 -19.56
N ARG A 159 11.74 1.74 -20.33
CA ARG A 159 11.26 3.11 -20.55
C ARG A 159 9.96 3.10 -21.34
N LEU A 160 9.89 2.27 -22.37
CA LEU A 160 8.67 2.11 -23.15
C LEU A 160 7.55 1.51 -22.28
N VAL A 161 7.86 0.50 -21.47
CA VAL A 161 6.89 -0.09 -20.53
C VAL A 161 6.40 0.95 -19.54
N ALA A 162 7.28 1.74 -18.93
CA ALA A 162 6.89 2.83 -18.04
C ALA A 162 5.97 3.85 -18.73
N GLY A 163 6.29 4.23 -19.97
CA GLY A 163 5.45 5.13 -20.78
C GLY A 163 4.07 4.54 -21.08
N LEU A 164 4.00 3.25 -21.42
CA LEU A 164 2.74 2.53 -21.66
C LEU A 164 1.84 2.47 -20.42
N PHE A 165 2.40 2.53 -19.22
CA PHE A 165 1.63 2.64 -17.98
C PHE A 165 0.84 3.95 -17.86
N ALA A 166 1.01 4.95 -18.74
CA ALA A 166 0.07 6.06 -18.87
C ALA A 166 -1.31 5.62 -19.40
N VAL A 167 -1.38 4.52 -20.16
CA VAL A 167 -2.63 4.05 -20.79
C VAL A 167 -3.69 3.65 -19.77
N PRO A 168 -3.42 2.85 -18.72
CA PRO A 168 -4.41 2.54 -17.68
C PRO A 168 -5.02 3.78 -17.04
N ALA A 169 -4.21 4.80 -16.71
CA ALA A 169 -4.72 6.04 -16.15
C ALA A 169 -5.60 6.79 -17.15
N ALA A 170 -5.19 6.92 -18.42
CA ALA A 170 -5.98 7.57 -19.45
C ALA A 170 -7.33 6.89 -19.65
N LEU A 171 -7.36 5.56 -19.72
CA LEU A 171 -8.60 4.79 -19.82
C LEU A 171 -9.49 4.95 -18.58
N ALA A 172 -8.90 4.89 -17.38
CA ALA A 172 -9.63 5.10 -16.13
C ALA A 172 -10.26 6.51 -16.08
N ILE A 173 -9.53 7.55 -16.48
CA ILE A 173 -10.02 8.93 -16.54
C ILE A 173 -11.15 9.07 -17.56
N LEU A 174 -11.01 8.47 -18.75
CA LEU A 174 -12.06 8.51 -19.78
C LEU A 174 -13.36 7.86 -19.30
N VAL A 175 -13.26 6.72 -18.60
CA VAL A 175 -14.43 6.05 -18.00
C VAL A 175 -14.98 6.86 -16.84
N ALA A 176 -14.13 7.37 -15.95
CA ALA A 176 -14.49 8.20 -14.81
C ALA A 176 -15.24 9.49 -15.24
N GLY A 177 -14.81 10.10 -16.35
CA GLY A 177 -15.46 11.29 -16.92
C GLY A 177 -16.90 11.08 -17.35
N ARG A 178 -17.28 9.84 -17.71
CA ARG A 178 -18.65 9.46 -18.08
C ARG A 178 -19.55 9.11 -16.89
N LEU A 179 -18.98 9.00 -15.69
CA LEU A 179 -19.72 8.66 -14.48
C LEU A 179 -20.20 9.94 -13.80
N GLU A 180 -21.50 10.22 -13.91
CA GLU A 180 -22.15 11.31 -13.20
C GLU A 180 -22.81 10.75 -11.93
N PHE A 181 -22.48 11.30 -10.80
CA PHE A 181 -23.04 10.99 -9.48
C PHE A 181 -23.15 12.24 -8.64
N VAL A 182 -24.03 12.21 -7.67
CA VAL A 182 -24.17 13.28 -6.69
C VAL A 182 -23.13 13.08 -5.61
N GLU A 183 -22.25 14.07 -5.45
CA GLU A 183 -21.29 14.17 -4.37
C GLU A 183 -21.84 15.15 -3.32
N ARG A 184 -21.95 14.71 -2.07
CA ARG A 184 -22.25 15.61 -0.94
C ARG A 184 -20.92 16.22 -0.49
N THR A 185 -20.79 17.53 -0.58
CA THR A 185 -19.64 18.28 -0.07
C THR A 185 -19.95 18.82 1.32
N ALA A 186 -18.92 19.03 2.16
CA ALA A 186 -19.08 19.62 3.48
C ALA A 186 -19.64 21.08 3.46
N THR A 187 -19.76 21.67 2.28
CA THR A 187 -20.35 23.00 2.04
C THR A 187 -21.86 22.98 1.83
N ASP A 188 -22.53 21.82 1.91
CA ASP A 188 -23.99 21.79 1.92
C ASP A 188 -24.50 22.52 3.18
N PRO A 189 -25.45 23.47 3.03
CA PRO A 189 -25.81 24.43 4.09
C PRO A 189 -26.34 23.82 5.40
N ASP A 190 -26.68 22.54 5.42
CA ASP A 190 -27.26 21.87 6.58
C ASP A 190 -26.20 21.35 7.59
N GLU A 191 -24.87 21.36 7.28
CA GLU A 191 -23.81 20.86 8.16
C GLU A 191 -22.70 21.89 8.48
N SER A 192 -22.77 23.14 8.05
CA SER A 192 -21.70 24.12 8.28
C SER A 192 -21.79 24.75 9.70
N THR A 193 -21.07 24.16 10.65
CA THR A 193 -20.85 24.80 11.97
C THR A 193 -19.37 24.73 12.42
N ALA A 194 -18.41 25.05 11.58
CA ALA A 194 -17.05 25.30 12.04
C ALA A 194 -16.38 26.39 11.19
N THR A 195 -15.91 27.46 11.83
CA THR A 195 -15.07 28.49 11.24
C THR A 195 -13.64 27.96 11.09
N ASP A 196 -12.93 28.30 10.00
CA ASP A 196 -11.59 27.78 9.64
C ASP A 196 -10.53 27.92 10.74
N ALA A 197 -10.67 28.92 11.63
CA ALA A 197 -9.74 29.14 12.75
C ALA A 197 -9.93 28.14 13.90
N ASP A 198 -11.12 27.58 14.06
CA ASP A 198 -11.40 26.56 15.07
C ASP A 198 -10.98 25.15 14.60
N GLY A 199 -10.89 24.92 13.26
CA GLY A 199 -10.59 23.63 12.67
C GLY A 199 -9.20 23.09 13.06
N LEU A 200 -8.15 23.92 12.97
CA LEU A 200 -6.78 23.46 13.27
C LEU A 200 -6.58 23.21 14.77
N SER A 201 -7.10 24.08 15.63
CA SER A 201 -7.03 23.91 17.08
C SER A 201 -7.83 22.68 17.54
N ALA A 202 -8.98 22.41 16.93
CA ALA A 202 -9.77 21.22 17.17
C ALA A 202 -9.04 19.95 16.72
N ILE A 203 -8.42 19.93 15.54
CA ILE A 203 -7.60 18.81 15.06
C ILE A 203 -6.44 18.54 16.02
N VAL A 204 -5.73 19.57 16.49
CA VAL A 204 -4.64 19.41 17.44
C VAL A 204 -5.13 18.87 18.78
N ALA A 205 -6.27 19.35 19.28
CA ALA A 205 -6.87 18.87 20.52
C ALA A 205 -7.30 17.39 20.40
N GLN A 206 -8.02 17.04 19.32
CA GLN A 206 -8.43 15.66 19.02
C GLN A 206 -7.22 14.73 18.85
N SER A 207 -6.15 15.19 18.16
CA SER A 207 -4.91 14.45 18.02
C SER A 207 -4.26 14.14 19.36
N ARG A 208 -4.24 15.10 20.29
CA ARG A 208 -3.70 14.88 21.64
C ARG A 208 -4.49 13.81 22.38
N VAL A 209 -5.81 13.85 22.33
CA VAL A 209 -6.68 12.85 22.96
C VAL A 209 -6.44 11.47 22.33
N LEU A 210 -6.33 11.41 21.02
CA LEU A 210 -6.10 10.18 20.25
C LEU A 210 -4.80 9.49 20.67
N PHE A 211 -3.70 10.23 20.81
CA PHE A 211 -2.37 9.67 21.13
C PHE A 211 -2.11 9.41 22.63
N VAL A 212 -2.99 9.78 23.53
CA VAL A 212 -2.87 9.47 24.97
C VAL A 212 -3.31 8.04 25.31
N GLY A 213 -4.16 7.43 24.48
CA GLY A 213 -4.76 6.12 24.73
C GLY A 213 -4.07 4.92 24.06
N SER A 214 -4.82 3.85 23.92
CA SER A 214 -4.37 2.62 23.23
C SER A 214 -4.09 2.81 21.74
N PHE A 215 -4.61 3.89 21.14
CA PHE A 215 -4.34 4.22 19.74
C PHE A 215 -2.84 4.40 19.46
N LEU A 216 -2.05 4.91 20.40
CA LEU A 216 -0.60 5.00 20.22
C LEU A 216 0.03 3.61 19.93
N LEU A 217 -0.45 2.56 20.59
CA LEU A 217 0.02 1.20 20.33
C LEU A 217 -0.45 0.71 18.94
N VAL A 218 -1.71 0.96 18.60
CA VAL A 218 -2.29 0.61 17.29
C VAL A 218 -1.54 1.35 16.18
N PHE A 219 -1.26 2.63 16.35
CA PHE A 219 -0.49 3.44 15.41
C PHE A 219 0.96 2.92 15.25
N ALA A 220 1.64 2.58 16.35
CA ALA A 220 2.99 2.04 16.30
C ALA A 220 3.02 0.66 15.60
N ILE A 221 2.00 -0.17 15.81
CA ILE A 221 1.81 -1.42 15.05
C ILE A 221 1.68 -1.13 13.55
N ALA A 222 0.87 -0.13 13.16
CA ALA A 222 0.70 0.30 11.76
C ALA A 222 2.03 0.73 11.13
N VAL A 223 2.82 1.52 11.85
CA VAL A 223 4.14 1.96 11.38
C VAL A 223 5.05 0.77 11.12
N LEU A 224 5.14 -0.18 12.06
CA LEU A 224 6.00 -1.37 11.90
C LEU A 224 5.51 -2.28 10.77
N ALA A 225 4.21 -2.50 10.66
CA ALA A 225 3.62 -3.29 9.57
C ALA A 225 3.84 -2.62 8.20
N GLY A 226 3.64 -1.30 8.09
CA GLY A 226 3.91 -0.55 6.87
C GLY A 226 5.39 -0.56 6.49
N THR A 227 6.30 -0.45 7.48
CA THR A 227 7.74 -0.55 7.28
C THR A 227 8.14 -1.95 6.76
N TYR A 228 7.55 -3.00 7.35
CA TYR A 228 7.74 -4.36 6.89
C TYR A 228 7.26 -4.55 5.44
N TYR A 229 6.00 -4.15 5.17
CA TYR A 229 5.38 -4.22 3.84
C TYR A 229 6.25 -3.53 2.79
N ARG A 230 6.67 -2.30 3.06
CA ARG A 230 7.44 -1.50 2.11
C ARG A 230 8.85 -2.06 1.92
N GLY A 231 9.52 -2.46 3.01
CA GLY A 231 10.84 -3.07 2.94
C GLY A 231 10.84 -4.38 2.15
N LEU A 232 9.86 -5.23 2.42
CA LEU A 232 9.72 -6.51 1.72
C LEU A 232 9.46 -6.29 0.22
N PHE A 233 8.37 -5.62 -0.12
CA PHE A 233 7.91 -5.57 -1.52
C PHE A 233 8.81 -4.74 -2.42
N THR A 234 9.56 -3.77 -1.92
CA THR A 234 10.45 -2.95 -2.76
C THR A 234 11.54 -3.77 -3.44
N PHE A 235 12.13 -4.74 -2.73
CA PHE A 235 13.24 -5.52 -3.25
C PHE A 235 12.94 -7.00 -3.43
N LEU A 236 11.73 -7.47 -3.14
CA LEU A 236 11.41 -8.89 -3.29
C LEU A 236 11.61 -9.40 -4.72
N PRO A 237 11.23 -8.68 -5.80
CA PRO A 237 11.52 -9.13 -7.16
C PRO A 237 13.02 -9.31 -7.42
N ASP A 238 13.87 -8.40 -6.94
CA ASP A 238 15.33 -8.47 -7.05
C ASP A 238 15.90 -9.67 -6.27
N VAL A 239 15.44 -9.87 -5.03
CA VAL A 239 15.81 -11.04 -4.23
C VAL A 239 15.43 -12.35 -4.92
N LEU A 240 14.24 -12.40 -5.51
CA LEU A 240 13.78 -13.60 -6.24
C LEU A 240 14.61 -13.82 -7.51
N ALA A 241 14.97 -12.76 -8.23
CA ALA A 241 15.82 -12.84 -9.42
C ALA A 241 17.21 -13.40 -9.10
N GLY A 242 17.72 -13.16 -7.90
CA GLY A 242 19.00 -13.73 -7.43
C GLY A 242 18.94 -15.20 -7.00
N LEU A 243 17.77 -15.85 -7.01
CA LEU A 243 17.63 -17.26 -6.64
C LEU A 243 17.87 -18.19 -7.84
N PRO A 244 18.69 -19.24 -7.71
CA PRO A 244 18.96 -20.18 -8.83
C PRO A 244 17.72 -20.84 -9.43
N VAL A 245 16.64 -20.97 -8.64
CA VAL A 245 15.37 -21.57 -9.10
C VAL A 245 14.58 -20.68 -10.04
N PHE A 246 14.95 -19.41 -10.15
CA PHE A 246 14.32 -18.40 -11.00
C PHE A 246 15.31 -17.81 -12.01
N GLU A 247 16.33 -18.57 -12.40
CA GLU A 247 17.21 -18.18 -13.51
C GLU A 247 16.37 -17.84 -14.77
N PRO A 248 16.76 -16.80 -15.52
CA PRO A 248 16.09 -16.42 -16.74
C PRO A 248 15.99 -17.58 -17.75
N VAL A 249 14.86 -17.67 -18.44
CA VAL A 249 14.58 -18.76 -19.39
C VAL A 249 14.35 -18.19 -20.80
N GLU A 250 15.13 -18.67 -21.76
CA GLU A 250 14.95 -18.31 -23.17
C GLU A 250 13.80 -19.12 -23.80
N ILE A 251 12.76 -18.43 -24.27
CA ILE A 251 11.62 -19.05 -24.98
C ILE A 251 11.36 -18.26 -26.27
N ALA A 252 11.48 -18.92 -27.41
CA ALA A 252 11.22 -18.33 -28.73
C ALA A 252 12.08 -17.09 -29.05
N GLY A 253 13.28 -16.97 -28.47
CA GLY A 253 14.21 -15.85 -28.67
C GLY A 253 13.98 -14.67 -27.72
N GLU A 254 13.08 -14.80 -26.75
CA GLU A 254 12.83 -13.81 -25.71
C GLU A 254 13.22 -14.34 -24.34
N THR A 255 13.74 -13.46 -23.48
CA THR A 255 14.18 -13.79 -22.12
C THR A 255 13.02 -13.58 -21.13
N PHE A 256 12.54 -14.65 -20.55
CA PHE A 256 11.53 -14.63 -19.50
C PHE A 256 12.20 -14.62 -18.13
N GLU A 257 11.73 -13.74 -17.25
CA GLU A 257 12.17 -13.59 -15.86
C GLU A 257 11.16 -14.25 -14.90
N PRO A 258 11.34 -15.53 -14.50
CA PRO A 258 10.36 -16.25 -13.67
C PRO A 258 10.12 -15.57 -12.30
N SER A 259 11.12 -14.87 -11.78
CA SER A 259 11.04 -14.09 -10.52
C SER A 259 9.94 -13.04 -10.53
N GLN A 260 9.73 -12.35 -11.66
CA GLN A 260 8.70 -11.33 -11.81
C GLN A 260 7.28 -11.92 -11.77
N TYR A 261 7.11 -13.09 -12.39
CA TYR A 261 5.84 -13.83 -12.34
C TYR A 261 5.58 -14.45 -10.96
N ALA A 262 6.63 -14.93 -10.27
CA ALA A 262 6.54 -15.40 -8.89
C ALA A 262 6.10 -14.27 -7.95
N TYR A 263 6.61 -13.05 -8.13
CA TYR A 263 6.17 -11.87 -7.39
C TYR A 263 4.69 -11.57 -7.65
N ALA A 264 4.26 -11.52 -8.90
CA ALA A 264 2.84 -11.30 -9.23
C ALA A 264 1.93 -12.40 -8.65
N GLY A 265 2.38 -13.66 -8.69
CA GLY A 265 1.67 -14.79 -8.09
C GLY A 265 1.52 -14.69 -6.58
N LEU A 266 2.56 -14.25 -5.88
CA LEU A 266 2.54 -13.98 -4.43
C LEU A 266 1.50 -12.91 -4.09
N LEU A 267 1.44 -11.82 -4.85
CA LEU A 267 0.46 -10.75 -4.65
C LEU A 267 -0.97 -11.25 -4.87
N LEU A 268 -1.18 -12.15 -5.82
CA LEU A 268 -2.47 -12.79 -6.05
C LEU A 268 -2.89 -13.66 -4.85
N VAL A 269 -1.95 -14.44 -4.26
CA VAL A 269 -2.19 -15.20 -3.02
C VAL A 269 -2.51 -14.27 -1.86
N GLY A 270 -1.95 -13.07 -1.84
CA GLY A 270 -2.25 -12.02 -0.86
C GLY A 270 -3.76 -11.69 -0.77
N ALA A 271 -4.50 -11.75 -1.88
CA ALA A 271 -5.95 -11.54 -1.86
C ALA A 271 -6.69 -12.57 -0.98
N ALA A 272 -6.24 -13.85 -0.98
CA ALA A 272 -6.76 -14.88 -0.08
C ALA A 272 -6.41 -14.59 1.39
N GLY A 273 -5.20 -14.07 1.65
CA GLY A 273 -4.78 -13.61 2.98
C GLY A 273 -5.66 -12.49 3.49
N GLN A 274 -5.89 -11.46 2.69
CA GLN A 274 -6.77 -10.33 3.04
C GLN A 274 -8.21 -10.77 3.32
N TYR A 275 -8.77 -11.64 2.49
CA TYR A 275 -10.10 -12.20 2.72
C TYR A 275 -10.18 -12.98 4.05
N THR A 276 -9.15 -13.81 4.33
CA THR A 276 -9.08 -14.59 5.57
C THR A 276 -8.93 -13.68 6.78
N GLY A 277 -8.10 -12.65 6.71
CA GLY A 277 -7.93 -11.65 7.76
C GLY A 277 -9.24 -10.93 8.10
N GLY A 278 -9.99 -10.49 7.07
CA GLY A 278 -11.31 -9.89 7.26
C GLY A 278 -12.29 -10.83 7.97
N ARG A 279 -12.39 -12.08 7.52
CA ARG A 279 -13.25 -13.09 8.17
C ARG A 279 -12.86 -13.37 9.63
N LEU A 280 -11.57 -13.41 9.91
CA LEU A 280 -11.08 -13.63 11.28
C LEU A 280 -11.34 -12.43 12.17
N SER A 281 -11.26 -11.22 11.66
CA SER A 281 -11.59 -9.99 12.40
C SER A 281 -13.04 -9.94 12.83
N ASP A 282 -13.97 -10.51 12.02
CA ASP A 282 -15.39 -10.58 12.36
C ASP A 282 -15.72 -11.64 13.42
N SER A 283 -14.88 -12.68 13.55
CA SER A 283 -15.19 -13.87 14.34
C SER A 283 -14.29 -14.08 15.56
N ARG A 284 -13.17 -13.38 15.64
CA ARG A 284 -12.17 -13.53 16.70
C ARG A 284 -11.66 -12.17 17.16
N SER A 285 -11.07 -12.13 18.36
CA SER A 285 -10.39 -10.93 18.87
C SER A 285 -9.27 -10.50 17.91
N PRO A 286 -9.30 -9.24 17.40
CA PRO A 286 -8.27 -8.73 16.51
C PRO A 286 -6.87 -8.77 17.13
N GLU A 287 -6.75 -8.57 18.46
CA GLU A 287 -5.46 -8.60 19.16
C GLU A 287 -4.82 -9.99 19.13
N ARG A 288 -5.63 -11.04 19.29
CA ARG A 288 -5.11 -12.42 19.22
C ARG A 288 -4.73 -12.78 17.80
N THR A 289 -5.51 -12.31 16.86
CA THR A 289 -5.30 -12.60 15.44
C THR A 289 -4.04 -11.93 14.93
N ILE A 290 -3.81 -10.65 15.28
CA ILE A 290 -2.59 -9.94 14.85
C ILE A 290 -1.32 -10.49 15.51
N VAL A 291 -1.39 -10.96 16.77
CA VAL A 291 -0.31 -11.69 17.43
C VAL A 291 0.07 -12.94 16.63
N ALA A 292 -0.92 -13.73 16.20
CA ALA A 292 -0.66 -14.94 15.41
C ALA A 292 -0.06 -14.60 14.02
N VAL A 293 -0.53 -13.52 13.37
CA VAL A 293 0.03 -13.05 12.10
C VAL A 293 1.48 -12.61 12.25
N PHE A 294 1.82 -11.85 13.29
CA PHE A 294 3.20 -11.43 13.50
C PHE A 294 4.12 -12.60 13.81
N ILE A 295 3.69 -13.58 14.59
CA ILE A 295 4.46 -14.83 14.78
C ILE A 295 4.70 -15.52 13.43
N ALA A 296 3.67 -15.66 12.59
CA ALA A 296 3.82 -16.25 11.27
C ALA A 296 4.81 -15.47 10.38
N LEU A 297 4.71 -14.14 10.35
CA LEU A 297 5.61 -13.28 9.58
C LEU A 297 7.07 -13.39 10.06
N ILE A 298 7.32 -13.47 11.39
CA ILE A 298 8.66 -13.70 11.94
C ILE A 298 9.20 -15.04 11.45
N VAL A 299 8.41 -16.10 11.60
CA VAL A 299 8.84 -17.46 11.20
C VAL A 299 9.11 -17.52 9.70
N VAL A 300 8.20 -17.00 8.88
CA VAL A 300 8.36 -17.00 7.42
C VAL A 300 9.57 -16.18 7.01
N SER A 301 9.76 -14.98 7.58
CA SER A 301 10.91 -14.14 7.26
C SER A 301 12.25 -14.82 7.61
N LEU A 302 12.37 -15.34 8.83
CA LEU A 302 13.64 -15.98 9.28
C LEU A 302 13.91 -17.28 8.55
N SER A 303 12.90 -18.01 8.12
CA SER A 303 13.07 -19.27 7.37
C SER A 303 13.26 -19.04 5.86
N PHE A 304 12.96 -17.87 5.32
CA PHE A 304 13.00 -17.61 3.88
C PHE A 304 14.34 -17.98 3.23
N PRO A 305 15.51 -17.49 3.71
CA PRO A 305 16.80 -17.81 3.08
C PRO A 305 17.14 -19.31 3.09
N VAL A 306 16.69 -20.02 4.13
CA VAL A 306 16.92 -21.46 4.24
C VAL A 306 15.97 -22.25 3.37
N VAL A 307 14.68 -21.91 3.39
CA VAL A 307 13.64 -22.65 2.63
C VAL A 307 13.84 -22.51 1.13
N THR A 308 14.26 -21.33 0.65
CA THR A 308 14.55 -21.13 -0.78
C THR A 308 15.69 -21.98 -1.32
N SER A 309 16.56 -22.51 -0.47
CA SER A 309 17.61 -23.45 -0.88
C SER A 309 17.11 -24.88 -1.19
N PHE A 310 15.88 -25.22 -0.80
CA PHE A 310 15.28 -26.55 -1.07
C PHE A 310 14.58 -26.68 -2.43
N GLY A 311 14.76 -25.71 -3.34
CA GLY A 311 14.29 -25.75 -4.72
C GLY A 311 12.94 -25.08 -4.93
N LEU A 312 12.41 -25.22 -6.16
CA LEU A 312 11.28 -24.42 -6.67
C LEU A 312 10.00 -24.54 -5.81
N PHE A 313 9.58 -25.76 -5.47
CA PHE A 313 8.35 -25.95 -4.70
C PHE A 313 8.42 -25.32 -3.32
N ALA A 314 9.55 -25.43 -2.63
CA ALA A 314 9.75 -24.81 -1.32
C ALA A 314 9.76 -23.28 -1.45
N THR A 315 10.41 -22.74 -2.48
CA THR A 315 10.45 -21.31 -2.76
C THR A 315 9.06 -20.76 -3.06
N VAL A 316 8.29 -21.41 -3.92
CA VAL A 316 6.92 -20.99 -4.23
C VAL A 316 6.03 -21.07 -2.98
N ALA A 317 6.16 -22.12 -2.17
CA ALA A 317 5.36 -22.26 -0.95
C ALA A 317 5.67 -21.16 0.06
N ILE A 318 6.95 -20.82 0.31
CA ILE A 318 7.29 -19.77 1.27
C ILE A 318 6.90 -18.37 0.73
N CYS A 319 7.00 -18.13 -0.57
CA CYS A 319 6.48 -16.92 -1.20
C CYS A 319 4.96 -16.80 -1.02
N ALA A 320 4.22 -17.89 -1.23
CA ALA A 320 2.77 -17.92 -1.02
C ALA A 320 2.40 -17.63 0.44
N LEU A 321 3.09 -18.23 1.41
CA LEU A 321 2.90 -17.95 2.85
C LEU A 321 3.21 -16.48 3.18
N LEU A 322 4.28 -15.94 2.61
CA LEU A 322 4.68 -14.57 2.81
C LEU A 322 3.59 -13.61 2.30
N GLY A 323 3.13 -13.76 1.07
CA GLY A 323 2.04 -12.97 0.50
C GLY A 323 0.74 -13.12 1.31
N PHE A 324 0.38 -14.34 1.69
CA PHE A 324 -0.81 -14.60 2.48
C PHE A 324 -0.82 -13.85 3.82
N PHE A 325 0.25 -13.97 4.62
CA PHE A 325 0.28 -13.36 5.95
C PHE A 325 0.47 -11.85 5.92
N VAL A 326 1.22 -11.31 4.94
CA VAL A 326 1.37 -9.85 4.80
C VAL A 326 0.04 -9.17 4.52
N PHE A 327 -0.74 -9.70 3.59
CA PHE A 327 -2.04 -9.11 3.26
C PHE A 327 -3.14 -9.44 4.27
N MET A 328 -2.97 -10.48 5.08
CA MET A 328 -3.88 -10.81 6.17
C MET A 328 -3.84 -9.76 7.29
N GLU A 329 -2.73 -9.06 7.47
CA GLU A 329 -2.54 -8.05 8.53
C GLU A 329 -3.50 -6.87 8.39
N ALA A 330 -3.67 -6.32 7.19
CA ALA A 330 -4.35 -5.04 6.96
C ALA A 330 -5.80 -4.99 7.47
N PRO A 331 -6.71 -5.95 7.20
CA PRO A 331 -8.07 -5.92 7.73
C PRO A 331 -8.11 -6.12 9.25
N ILE A 332 -7.16 -6.86 9.83
CA ILE A 332 -7.07 -7.05 11.30
C ILE A 332 -6.67 -5.73 11.96
N HIS A 333 -5.73 -5.01 11.35
CA HIS A 333 -5.33 -3.68 11.82
C HIS A 333 -6.49 -2.68 11.76
N GLN A 334 -7.28 -2.68 10.69
CA GLN A 334 -8.47 -1.84 10.59
C GLN A 334 -9.50 -2.16 11.68
N ALA A 335 -9.68 -3.44 12.03
CA ALA A 335 -10.54 -3.84 13.14
C ALA A 335 -10.02 -3.32 14.50
N LEU A 336 -8.69 -3.34 14.73
CA LEU A 336 -8.10 -2.72 15.94
C LEU A 336 -8.41 -1.22 16.03
N ILE A 337 -8.35 -0.48 14.92
CA ILE A 337 -8.74 0.94 14.93
C ILE A 337 -10.21 1.06 15.35
N GLY A 338 -11.10 0.24 14.80
CA GLY A 338 -12.52 0.24 15.14
C GLY A 338 -12.80 -0.02 16.63
N GLU A 339 -11.99 -0.86 17.29
CA GLU A 339 -12.15 -1.19 18.71
C GLU A 339 -11.56 -0.14 19.66
N TYR A 340 -10.45 0.50 19.28
CA TYR A 340 -9.66 1.35 20.19
C TYR A 340 -9.82 2.84 19.94
N VAL A 341 -10.62 3.23 18.95
CA VAL A 341 -10.84 4.64 18.59
C VAL A 341 -12.32 4.98 18.66
N ALA A 342 -12.64 6.06 19.35
CA ALA A 342 -14.01 6.57 19.43
C ALA A 342 -14.51 7.02 18.02
N ALA A 343 -15.81 6.86 17.78
CA ALA A 343 -16.39 7.08 16.45
C ALA A 343 -16.21 8.52 15.92
N ASP A 344 -16.22 9.49 16.80
CA ASP A 344 -16.06 10.93 16.50
C ASP A 344 -14.66 11.31 16.00
N VAL A 345 -13.62 10.54 16.33
CA VAL A 345 -12.23 10.77 15.90
C VAL A 345 -11.70 9.67 14.96
N GLN A 346 -12.54 8.77 14.54
CA GLN A 346 -12.15 7.61 13.71
C GLN A 346 -11.60 8.05 12.34
N GLY A 347 -12.18 9.08 11.72
CA GLY A 347 -11.65 9.64 10.46
C GLY A 347 -10.22 10.17 10.59
N LEU A 348 -9.93 10.90 11.68
CA LEU A 348 -8.60 11.40 11.98
C LEU A 348 -7.60 10.26 12.25
N SER A 349 -8.03 9.19 12.93
CA SER A 349 -7.19 8.03 13.20
C SER A 349 -6.80 7.28 11.92
N PHE A 350 -7.69 7.16 10.95
CA PHE A 350 -7.34 6.61 9.64
C PHE A 350 -6.32 7.50 8.91
N GLY A 351 -6.46 8.83 8.98
CA GLY A 351 -5.46 9.76 8.42
C GLY A 351 -4.06 9.52 9.00
N TYR A 352 -3.96 9.41 10.33
CA TYR A 352 -2.71 9.06 10.99
C TYR A 352 -2.22 7.66 10.64
N THR A 353 -3.12 6.69 10.51
CA THR A 353 -2.75 5.34 10.08
C THR A 353 -2.12 5.35 8.68
N TYR A 354 -2.69 6.09 7.72
CA TYR A 354 -2.08 6.28 6.40
C TYR A 354 -0.71 6.97 6.48
N LEU A 355 -0.57 7.99 7.34
CA LEU A 355 0.73 8.60 7.60
C LEU A 355 1.73 7.58 8.18
N GLY A 356 1.28 6.72 9.10
CA GLY A 356 2.10 5.66 9.71
C GLY A 356 2.54 4.62 8.67
N VAL A 357 1.58 4.03 7.96
CA VAL A 357 1.80 2.92 7.02
C VAL A 357 2.57 3.37 5.78
N PHE A 358 2.14 4.45 5.13
CA PHE A 358 2.72 4.90 3.85
C PHE A 358 3.77 5.99 4.02
N GLY A 359 3.63 6.87 5.03
CA GLY A 359 4.59 7.95 5.27
C GLY A 359 5.84 7.44 5.99
N ILE A 360 5.70 7.09 7.27
CA ILE A 360 6.81 6.59 8.09
C ILE A 360 7.25 5.20 7.62
N GLY A 361 6.28 4.34 7.29
CA GLY A 361 6.52 2.99 6.79
C GLY A 361 7.34 2.94 5.50
N ALA A 362 7.34 4.01 4.69
CA ALA A 362 8.19 4.12 3.51
C ALA A 362 9.69 3.93 3.80
N ALA A 363 10.13 4.25 5.03
CA ALA A 363 11.52 4.00 5.49
C ALA A 363 11.92 2.52 5.32
N GLY A 364 10.97 1.60 5.25
CA GLY A 364 11.21 0.19 4.99
C GLY A 364 12.00 -0.06 3.71
N ALA A 365 11.76 0.70 2.64
CA ALA A 365 12.53 0.59 1.41
C ALA A 365 14.00 0.97 1.59
N SER A 366 14.29 2.03 2.37
CA SER A 366 15.68 2.40 2.71
C SER A 366 16.35 1.33 3.59
N ILE A 367 15.63 0.83 4.63
CA ILE A 367 16.13 -0.21 5.53
C ILE A 367 16.47 -1.47 4.75
N ALA A 368 15.58 -1.91 3.87
CA ALA A 368 15.78 -3.09 3.03
C ALA A 368 16.95 -2.91 2.06
N GLY A 369 17.06 -1.75 1.40
CA GLY A 369 18.16 -1.44 0.49
C GLY A 369 19.51 -1.41 1.20
N ILE A 370 19.59 -0.84 2.41
CA ILE A 370 20.79 -0.84 3.25
C ILE A 370 21.15 -2.27 3.64
N ALA A 371 20.19 -3.06 4.12
CA ALA A 371 20.42 -4.44 4.51
C ALA A 371 20.94 -5.29 3.35
N LEU A 372 20.35 -5.15 2.14
CA LEU A 372 20.82 -5.83 0.94
C LEU A 372 22.24 -5.41 0.54
N THR A 373 22.54 -4.12 0.56
CA THR A 373 23.84 -3.59 0.15
C THR A 373 24.98 -4.07 1.05
N TYR A 374 24.75 -4.14 2.37
CA TYR A 374 25.83 -4.41 3.33
C TYR A 374 25.84 -5.84 3.90
N GLY A 375 24.76 -6.61 3.75
CA GLY A 375 24.68 -7.95 4.33
C GLY A 375 23.83 -8.94 3.52
N GLY A 376 23.42 -8.55 2.30
CA GLY A 376 22.69 -9.39 1.38
C GLY A 376 21.33 -9.85 1.89
N THR A 377 20.78 -10.88 1.26
CA THR A 377 19.44 -11.42 1.53
C THR A 377 19.27 -11.87 2.99
N ALA A 378 20.31 -12.43 3.62
CA ALA A 378 20.23 -12.88 5.01
C ALA A 378 19.98 -11.71 5.97
N LEU A 379 20.76 -10.63 5.85
CA LEU A 379 20.56 -9.44 6.69
C LEU A 379 19.21 -8.76 6.40
N LEU A 380 18.77 -8.74 5.14
CA LEU A 380 17.43 -8.22 4.79
C LEU A 380 16.34 -8.94 5.59
N PHE A 381 16.30 -10.28 5.54
CA PHE A 381 15.24 -11.03 6.22
C PHE A 381 15.33 -10.99 7.75
N VAL A 382 16.52 -10.85 8.31
CA VAL A 382 16.68 -10.56 9.75
C VAL A 382 16.14 -9.17 10.10
N ALA A 383 16.49 -8.15 9.33
CA ALA A 383 15.98 -6.79 9.54
C ALA A 383 14.44 -6.74 9.36
N LEU A 384 13.90 -7.42 8.35
CA LEU A 384 12.47 -7.56 8.16
C LEU A 384 11.80 -8.27 9.34
N ALA A 385 12.36 -9.36 9.85
CA ALA A 385 11.80 -10.10 11.00
C ALA A 385 11.79 -9.27 12.30
N ALA A 386 12.70 -8.33 12.47
CA ALA A 386 12.71 -7.43 13.62
C ALA A 386 11.46 -6.54 13.71
N LEU A 387 10.87 -6.15 12.57
CA LEU A 387 9.69 -5.30 12.51
C LEU A 387 8.44 -6.00 13.07
N PRO A 388 8.00 -7.18 12.58
CA PRO A 388 6.89 -7.90 13.19
C PRO A 388 7.23 -8.40 14.60
N THR A 389 8.51 -8.54 14.99
CA THR A 389 8.87 -8.81 16.39
C THR A 389 8.51 -7.63 17.28
N GLY A 390 8.85 -6.40 16.88
CA GLY A 390 8.38 -5.20 17.56
C GLY A 390 6.85 -5.11 17.60
N GLY A 391 6.19 -5.40 16.47
CA GLY A 391 4.74 -5.47 16.36
C GLY A 391 4.11 -6.50 17.31
N LEU A 392 4.71 -7.68 17.45
CA LEU A 392 4.31 -8.75 18.36
C LEU A 392 4.35 -8.29 19.82
N VAL A 393 5.41 -7.59 20.21
CA VAL A 393 5.52 -7.02 21.58
C VAL A 393 4.38 -6.03 21.83
N LEU A 394 4.15 -5.09 20.92
CA LEU A 394 3.09 -4.09 21.05
C LEU A 394 1.69 -4.71 21.05
N ALA A 395 1.44 -5.66 20.17
CA ALA A 395 0.17 -6.40 20.09
C ALA A 395 -0.08 -7.23 21.36
N THR A 396 0.96 -7.82 21.95
CA THR A 396 0.85 -8.56 23.21
C THR A 396 0.53 -7.61 24.38
N ILE A 397 1.14 -6.44 24.43
CA ILE A 397 0.80 -5.40 25.42
C ILE A 397 -0.68 -5.00 25.28
N LEU A 398 -1.15 -4.79 24.04
CA LEU A 398 -2.53 -4.45 23.75
C LEU A 398 -3.49 -5.56 24.23
N LEU A 399 -3.17 -6.82 23.89
CA LEU A 399 -3.94 -8.00 24.31
C LEU A 399 -4.01 -8.18 25.83
N VAL A 400 -2.95 -7.87 26.56
CA VAL A 400 -2.95 -7.93 28.04
C VAL A 400 -3.80 -6.80 28.63
N ARG A 401 -3.77 -5.62 28.04
CA ARG A 401 -4.59 -4.48 28.47
C ARG A 401 -6.08 -4.72 28.22
N SER A 402 -6.46 -5.30 27.07
CA SER A 402 -7.87 -5.58 26.75
C SER A 402 -8.53 -6.61 27.70
N ARG A 403 -7.73 -7.44 28.36
CA ARG A 403 -8.23 -8.44 29.34
C ARG A 403 -8.42 -7.90 30.75
N ARG A 404 -7.98 -6.69 31.07
CA ARG A 404 -8.18 -6.08 32.37
C ARG A 404 -9.60 -5.52 32.41
N PRO A 405 -10.43 -5.87 33.40
CA PRO A 405 -11.73 -5.24 33.56
C PRO A 405 -11.51 -3.73 33.73
N SER A 406 -12.36 -2.94 33.09
CA SER A 406 -12.40 -1.49 33.31
C SER A 406 -12.60 -1.23 34.82
N PRO A 407 -11.86 -0.30 35.46
CA PRO A 407 -11.99 0.04 36.87
C PRO A 407 -13.39 0.58 37.19
#